data_88604edc07524d3cdc1cd440445ecb3b
#
_entry.id   88604edc07524d3cdc1cd440445ecb3b
#
_cell.length_a   1.000
_cell.length_b   1.000
_cell.length_c   1.000
_cell.angle_alpha   90.00
_cell.angle_beta   90.00
_cell.angle_gamma   90.00
#
_symmetry.space_group_name_H-M   'P 1'
#
loop_
_entity.id
_entity.type
_entity.pdbx_description
1 polymer ?
#
loop_
_entity_poly.entity_id
_entity_poly.type
_entity_poly.pdbx_seq_one_letter_code
_entity_poly.pdbx_strand_id
1 'polypeptide(L)'
;MGEEVQQVKNDAPVKVDEGPKRFVEKGPHVVLDTKTNVFWLKKDSWQDKGKFSNWHEAVEYSDRKNLRQIGGFDDWRLPFFDEIKTLYDESHDNPGKGGVILHVDPVFPEGAFKVTWLAGDTSTRRPRYDFSEGKEVYVDEYSFGAVRCCRKAPVQKVATRPKRK
;
A
#
# COMPACT_ATOMS: atom_id res chain seq x y z
N MET A 1 55.27 12.01 -4.35
CA MET A 1 54.79 11.88 -4.17
C MET A 1 53.77 11.42 -3.75
N GLY A 2 53.21 11.33 -3.42
CA GLY A 2 52.40 11.02 -2.98
C GLY A 2 51.30 10.46 -3.08
N GLU A 3 51.06 9.96 -3.22
CA GLU A 3 50.13 9.46 -3.42
C GLU A 3 49.23 9.15 -2.70
N GLU A 4 48.51 9.33 -2.59
CA GLU A 4 47.61 9.16 -1.98
C GLU A 4 46.79 8.20 -2.07
N VAL A 5 46.61 7.84 -1.67
CA VAL A 5 45.83 6.94 -1.60
C VAL A 5 44.66 7.04 -1.18
N GLN A 6 43.99 7.02 -1.60
CA GLN A 6 42.89 7.07 -1.31
C GLN A 6 42.22 6.05 -0.86
N GLN A 7 41.92 5.98 -0.20
CA GLN A 7 41.28 5.19 0.28
C GLN A 7 40.10 4.97 0.23
N VAL A 8 39.77 4.58 -0.23
CA VAL A 8 38.69 4.25 -0.36
C VAL A 8 38.00 3.82 0.51
N LYS A 9 37.59 3.95 0.79
CA LYS A 9 36.96 3.60 1.48
C LYS A 9 36.01 2.94 1.47
N ASN A 10 35.77 2.41 1.53
CA ASN A 10 34.93 1.68 1.79
C ASN A 10 34.08 2.04 2.65
N ASP A 11 33.64 2.98 2.36
CA ASP A 11 32.75 3.48 3.12
C ASP A 11 31.46 3.12 2.75
N ALA A 12 31.24 2.13 2.06
CA ALA A 12 29.97 1.52 1.95
C ALA A 12 29.45 1.34 3.35
N PRO A 13 28.33 1.86 3.69
CA PRO A 13 27.81 1.70 5.02
C PRO A 13 27.72 0.22 5.30
N VAL A 14 28.27 -0.15 6.39
CA VAL A 14 28.08 -1.48 6.89
C VAL A 14 26.59 -1.66 7.00
N LYS A 15 26.09 -2.67 6.33
CA LYS A 15 24.69 -2.97 6.49
C LYS A 15 24.50 -3.37 7.92
N VAL A 16 23.99 -2.47 8.65
CA VAL A 16 23.49 -2.79 9.97
C VAL A 16 22.30 -3.71 9.73
N ASP A 17 22.34 -4.85 10.33
CA ASP A 17 21.20 -5.73 10.27
C ASP A 17 20.08 -5.08 11.04
N GLU A 18 19.18 -4.46 10.33
CA GLU A 18 18.06 -3.79 10.95
C GLU A 18 16.92 -4.73 11.26
N GLY A 19 17.13 -6.03 11.08
CA GLY A 19 16.09 -7.00 11.25
C GLY A 19 15.15 -7.03 10.05
N PRO A 20 14.08 -7.79 10.11
CA PRO A 20 13.16 -7.92 8.99
C PRO A 20 12.43 -6.61 8.72
N LYS A 21 12.38 -6.22 7.47
CA LYS A 21 11.64 -5.03 7.07
C LYS A 21 10.16 -5.28 7.19
N ARG A 22 9.42 -4.27 7.63
CA ARG A 22 7.97 -4.37 7.69
C ARG A 22 7.36 -4.62 6.32
N PHE A 23 7.80 -3.85 5.31
CA PHE A 23 7.25 -3.97 3.96
C PHE A 23 8.20 -4.73 3.06
N VAL A 24 7.69 -5.78 2.43
CA VAL A 24 8.46 -6.65 1.55
C VAL A 24 7.82 -6.64 0.17
N GLU A 25 8.61 -6.31 -0.85
CA GLU A 25 8.09 -6.35 -2.22
C GLU A 25 7.94 -7.80 -2.67
N LYS A 26 6.76 -8.11 -3.20
CA LYS A 26 6.43 -9.42 -3.73
C LYS A 26 6.19 -9.29 -5.23
N GLY A 27 7.27 -9.22 -5.99
CA GLY A 27 7.20 -8.98 -7.41
C GLY A 27 7.00 -7.50 -7.72
N PRO A 28 6.74 -7.15 -8.98
CA PRO A 28 6.72 -5.75 -9.40
C PRO A 28 5.48 -4.97 -8.98
N HIS A 29 4.41 -5.64 -8.56
CA HIS A 29 3.13 -4.98 -8.34
C HIS A 29 2.61 -5.04 -6.91
N VAL A 30 3.23 -5.80 -6.05
CA VAL A 30 2.65 -6.15 -4.75
C VAL A 30 3.63 -5.92 -3.62
N VAL A 31 3.13 -5.40 -2.51
CA VAL A 31 3.90 -5.21 -1.27
C VAL A 31 3.19 -5.94 -0.16
N LEU A 32 3.92 -6.72 0.60
CA LEU A 32 3.39 -7.37 1.79
C LEU A 32 3.76 -6.54 3.02
N ASP A 33 2.77 -6.16 3.79
CA ASP A 33 3.00 -5.58 5.11
C ASP A 33 3.08 -6.74 6.11
N THR A 34 4.28 -7.04 6.56
CA THR A 34 4.50 -8.18 7.47
C THR A 34 3.95 -7.92 8.86
N LYS A 35 3.73 -6.66 9.22
CA LYS A 35 3.17 -6.32 10.52
C LYS A 35 1.69 -6.65 10.62
N THR A 36 0.96 -6.45 9.54
CA THR A 36 -0.49 -6.65 9.52
C THR A 36 -0.92 -7.85 8.71
N ASN A 37 0.02 -8.43 7.95
CA ASN A 37 -0.24 -9.55 7.06
C ASN A 37 -1.20 -9.18 5.93
N VAL A 38 -1.15 -7.94 5.49
CA VAL A 38 -1.97 -7.44 4.39
C VAL A 38 -1.07 -7.24 3.17
N PHE A 39 -1.52 -7.71 2.02
CA PHE A 39 -0.88 -7.42 0.74
C PHE A 39 -1.52 -6.18 0.15
N TRP A 40 -0.69 -5.29 -0.38
CA TRP A 40 -1.12 -4.03 -0.98
C TRP A 40 -0.65 -3.97 -2.42
N LEU A 41 -1.46 -3.40 -3.31
CA LEU A 41 -0.93 -3.04 -4.61
C LEU A 41 0.04 -1.87 -4.42
N LYS A 42 1.18 -1.94 -5.08
CA LYS A 42 2.20 -0.90 -4.96
C LYS A 42 1.69 0.44 -5.43
N LYS A 43 0.98 0.44 -6.55
CA LYS A 43 0.42 1.67 -7.13
C LYS A 43 -1.05 1.76 -6.84
N ASP A 44 -1.53 2.98 -6.66
CA ASP A 44 -2.96 3.20 -6.63
C ASP A 44 -3.50 3.29 -8.06
N SER A 45 -4.81 3.42 -8.18
CA SER A 45 -5.44 3.44 -9.50
C SER A 45 -5.10 4.68 -10.31
N TRP A 46 -4.78 5.80 -9.66
CA TRP A 46 -4.31 6.99 -10.34
C TRP A 46 -2.97 6.73 -11.03
N GLN A 47 -2.02 6.16 -10.29
CA GLN A 47 -0.70 5.86 -10.83
C GLN A 47 -0.77 4.84 -11.98
N ASP A 48 -1.67 3.88 -11.85
CA ASP A 48 -1.82 2.82 -12.83
C ASP A 48 -2.51 3.29 -14.11
N LYS A 49 -3.58 4.07 -13.98
CA LYS A 49 -4.43 4.42 -15.12
C LYS A 49 -4.31 5.87 -15.58
N GLY A 50 -3.77 6.74 -14.77
CA GLY A 50 -3.69 8.15 -15.10
C GLY A 50 -5.03 8.86 -15.10
N LYS A 51 -6.01 8.32 -14.40
CA LYS A 51 -7.33 8.94 -14.29
C LYS A 51 -7.93 8.69 -12.93
N PHE A 52 -8.82 9.56 -12.52
CA PHE A 52 -9.54 9.43 -11.26
C PHE A 52 -10.65 8.38 -11.38
N SER A 53 -11.09 7.89 -10.24
CA SER A 53 -12.20 6.97 -10.15
C SER A 53 -13.14 7.41 -9.04
N ASN A 54 -14.45 7.24 -9.26
CA ASN A 54 -15.41 7.36 -8.18
C ASN A 54 -15.43 6.02 -7.42
N TRP A 55 -16.29 5.93 -6.39
CA TRP A 55 -16.32 4.72 -5.57
C TRP A 55 -16.68 3.47 -6.39
N HIS A 56 -17.65 3.58 -7.27
CA HIS A 56 -18.09 2.44 -8.08
C HIS A 56 -17.01 1.99 -9.05
N GLU A 57 -16.32 2.93 -9.64
CA GLU A 57 -15.20 2.64 -10.53
C GLU A 57 -14.02 2.03 -9.76
N ALA A 58 -13.86 2.41 -8.49
CA ALA A 58 -12.83 1.80 -7.66
C ALA A 58 -13.14 0.31 -7.41
N VAL A 59 -14.40 -0.02 -7.19
CA VAL A 59 -14.80 -1.42 -7.04
C VAL A 59 -14.53 -2.19 -8.33
N GLU A 60 -14.91 -1.60 -9.47
CA GLU A 60 -14.64 -2.22 -10.77
C GLU A 60 -13.14 -2.41 -11.01
N TYR A 61 -12.34 -1.45 -10.57
CA TYR A 61 -10.88 -1.55 -10.69
C TYR A 61 -10.37 -2.78 -9.94
N SER A 62 -10.86 -3.00 -8.71
CA SER A 62 -10.44 -4.17 -7.95
C SER A 62 -10.89 -5.47 -8.63
N ASP A 63 -12.08 -5.48 -9.22
CA ASP A 63 -12.57 -6.66 -9.95
C ASP A 63 -11.68 -6.97 -11.15
N ARG A 64 -11.21 -5.95 -11.85
CA ARG A 64 -10.30 -6.15 -12.98
C ARG A 64 -8.95 -6.71 -12.53
N LYS A 65 -8.46 -6.28 -11.38
CA LYS A 65 -7.22 -6.86 -10.83
C LYS A 65 -7.39 -8.34 -10.51
N ASN A 66 -8.58 -8.71 -10.06
CA ASN A 66 -8.89 -10.11 -9.78
C ASN A 66 -8.96 -10.94 -11.06
N LEU A 67 -9.56 -10.40 -12.10
CA LEU A 67 -9.61 -11.08 -13.38
C LEU A 67 -8.22 -11.32 -13.94
N ARG A 68 -7.30 -10.41 -13.72
CA ARG A 68 -5.91 -10.52 -14.17
C ARG A 68 -5.05 -11.27 -13.18
N GLN A 69 -5.58 -11.63 -12.04
CA GLN A 69 -4.85 -12.32 -10.98
C GLN A 69 -3.52 -11.66 -10.65
N ILE A 70 -3.55 -10.35 -10.41
CA ILE A 70 -2.34 -9.59 -10.12
C ILE A 70 -1.64 -10.19 -8.91
N GLY A 71 -0.34 -10.43 -9.03
CA GLY A 71 0.44 -11.06 -7.98
C GLY A 71 0.07 -12.50 -7.69
N GLY A 72 -0.78 -13.10 -8.53
CA GLY A 72 -1.25 -14.46 -8.34
C GLY A 72 -2.49 -14.56 -7.46
N PHE A 73 -3.13 -13.43 -7.15
CA PHE A 73 -4.30 -13.40 -6.27
C PHE A 73 -5.55 -12.93 -7.01
N ASP A 74 -6.69 -13.42 -6.59
CA ASP A 74 -7.97 -13.08 -7.20
C ASP A 74 -8.98 -12.51 -6.20
N ASP A 75 -8.51 -12.00 -5.07
CA ASP A 75 -9.34 -11.47 -4.00
C ASP A 75 -8.97 -10.04 -3.59
N TRP A 76 -8.49 -9.25 -4.55
CA TRP A 76 -8.21 -7.83 -4.33
C TRP A 76 -9.52 -7.09 -4.07
N ARG A 77 -9.48 -6.15 -3.15
CA ARG A 77 -10.65 -5.37 -2.75
C ARG A 77 -10.25 -4.00 -2.23
N LEU A 78 -11.22 -3.15 -2.00
CA LEU A 78 -10.99 -1.89 -1.31
C LEU A 78 -10.60 -2.19 0.13
N PRO A 79 -9.69 -1.39 0.70
CA PRO A 79 -9.31 -1.59 2.11
C PRO A 79 -10.38 -1.11 3.07
N PHE A 80 -10.41 -1.71 4.25
CA PHE A 80 -11.18 -1.18 5.36
C PHE A 80 -10.37 -0.10 6.08
N PHE A 81 -11.07 0.75 6.81
CA PHE A 81 -10.42 1.83 7.57
C PHE A 81 -9.31 1.29 8.50
N ASP A 82 -9.61 0.21 9.22
CA ASP A 82 -8.64 -0.36 10.15
C ASP A 82 -7.37 -0.85 9.45
N GLU A 83 -7.47 -1.21 8.20
CA GLU A 83 -6.31 -1.65 7.42
C GLU A 83 -5.52 -0.45 6.91
N ILE A 84 -6.22 0.50 6.29
CA ILE A 84 -5.53 1.61 5.63
C ILE A 84 -4.83 2.53 6.62
N LYS A 85 -5.42 2.72 7.79
CA LYS A 85 -4.82 3.62 8.79
C LYS A 85 -3.47 3.13 9.27
N THR A 86 -3.19 1.83 9.14
CA THR A 86 -1.91 1.28 9.57
C THR A 86 -0.76 1.71 8.66
N LEU A 87 -1.07 2.21 7.47
CA LEU A 87 -0.05 2.70 6.55
C LEU A 87 0.36 4.13 6.83
N TYR A 88 -0.43 4.87 7.57
CA TYR A 88 -0.13 6.26 7.87
C TYR A 88 0.96 6.36 8.93
N ASP A 89 2.00 7.12 8.62
CA ASP A 89 3.13 7.32 9.54
C ASP A 89 3.72 8.69 9.27
N GLU A 90 3.55 9.60 10.21
CA GLU A 90 4.02 10.98 10.06
C GLU A 90 5.53 11.12 9.90
N SER A 91 6.28 10.07 10.23
CA SER A 91 7.73 10.09 10.05
C SER A 91 8.14 9.91 8.59
N HIS A 92 7.21 9.52 7.72
CA HIS A 92 7.49 9.37 6.29
C HIS A 92 6.94 10.55 5.50
N ASP A 93 7.74 11.01 4.55
CA ASP A 93 7.33 12.03 3.59
C ASP A 93 7.46 11.45 2.20
N ASN A 94 6.33 11.12 1.61
CA ASN A 94 6.28 10.50 0.29
C ASN A 94 5.49 11.43 -0.63
N PRO A 95 6.16 12.09 -1.59
CA PRO A 95 5.46 13.05 -2.46
C PRO A 95 4.39 12.37 -3.30
N GLY A 96 3.19 12.87 -3.20
CA GLY A 96 2.07 12.39 -4.00
C GLY A 96 1.87 13.21 -5.25
N LYS A 97 0.76 12.96 -5.90
CA LYS A 97 0.36 13.71 -7.09
C LYS A 97 0.29 15.20 -6.74
N GLY A 98 0.89 16.02 -7.60
CA GLY A 98 0.90 17.47 -7.38
C GLY A 98 1.84 17.94 -6.28
N GLY A 99 2.67 17.06 -5.76
CA GLY A 99 3.65 17.45 -4.72
C GLY A 99 3.09 17.42 -3.30
N VAL A 100 1.86 17.00 -3.11
CA VAL A 100 1.28 16.87 -1.77
C VAL A 100 2.02 15.77 -1.03
N ILE A 101 2.46 16.05 0.18
CA ILE A 101 3.19 15.05 0.98
C ILE A 101 2.21 14.05 1.56
N LEU A 102 2.47 12.79 1.28
CA LEU A 102 1.71 11.68 1.84
C LEU A 102 2.58 10.99 2.89
N HIS A 103 1.97 10.65 4.00
CA HIS A 103 2.72 10.07 5.12
C HIS A 103 2.62 8.54 5.06
N VAL A 104 3.27 7.99 4.05
CA VAL A 104 3.35 6.54 3.85
C VAL A 104 4.79 6.15 3.53
N ASP A 105 5.09 4.88 3.77
CA ASP A 105 6.43 4.33 3.54
C ASP A 105 6.87 4.52 2.08
N PRO A 106 8.13 4.86 1.85
CA PRO A 106 8.65 5.01 0.48
C PRO A 106 8.68 3.70 -0.34
N VAL A 107 8.34 2.57 0.25
CA VAL A 107 8.12 1.35 -0.54
C VAL A 107 7.01 1.57 -1.56
N PHE A 108 6.07 2.45 -1.25
CA PHE A 108 5.03 2.85 -2.20
C PHE A 108 5.57 3.95 -3.10
N PRO A 109 5.45 3.81 -4.42
CA PRO A 109 6.03 4.79 -5.35
C PRO A 109 5.44 6.18 -5.18
N GLU A 110 6.24 7.19 -5.46
CA GLU A 110 5.80 8.58 -5.44
C GLU A 110 4.74 8.84 -6.50
N GLY A 111 3.91 9.80 -6.27
CA GLY A 111 2.92 10.24 -7.25
C GLY A 111 1.51 9.69 -7.04
N ALA A 112 1.27 9.01 -5.93
CA ALA A 112 -0.06 8.50 -5.62
C ALA A 112 -1.03 9.66 -5.31
N PHE A 113 -2.32 9.43 -5.48
CA PHE A 113 -3.31 10.42 -5.08
C PHE A 113 -3.44 10.44 -3.56
N LYS A 114 -3.77 11.60 -3.01
CA LYS A 114 -3.76 11.76 -1.55
C LYS A 114 -4.86 10.99 -0.83
N VAL A 115 -5.95 10.65 -1.51
CA VAL A 115 -7.05 9.89 -0.89
C VAL A 115 -7.22 8.56 -1.58
N THR A 116 -7.65 7.57 -0.80
CA THR A 116 -7.99 6.26 -1.32
C THR A 116 -9.38 5.88 -0.84
N TRP A 117 -10.18 5.32 -1.75
CA TRP A 117 -11.51 4.83 -1.41
C TRP A 117 -11.41 3.64 -0.46
N LEU A 118 -12.35 3.58 0.46
CA LEU A 118 -12.43 2.50 1.45
C LEU A 118 -13.67 1.64 1.19
N ALA A 119 -13.57 0.40 1.60
CA ALA A 119 -14.73 -0.46 1.71
C ALA A 119 -15.61 0.08 2.83
N GLY A 120 -16.89 0.10 2.61
CA GLY A 120 -17.82 0.58 3.61
C GLY A 120 -19.18 0.70 3.02
N ASP A 121 -20.17 0.84 3.93
CA ASP A 121 -21.44 0.59 3.70
C ASP A 121 -22.17 1.80 3.35
N THR A 122 -22.86 1.87 2.43
CA THR A 122 -24.18 1.92 2.27
C THR A 122 -24.98 3.14 2.33
N SER A 123 -24.44 4.26 2.17
CA SER A 123 -25.22 5.42 1.84
C SER A 123 -24.64 6.00 0.58
N THR A 124 -25.21 7.08 0.08
CA THR A 124 -24.65 7.80 -1.06
C THR A 124 -23.33 8.48 -0.71
N ARG A 125 -22.94 8.45 0.56
CA ARG A 125 -21.65 8.97 1.01
C ARG A 125 -20.76 7.81 1.38
N ARG A 126 -19.53 7.84 0.84
CA ARG A 126 -18.56 6.76 0.99
C ARG A 126 -17.28 7.27 1.64
N PRO A 127 -16.62 6.41 2.41
CA PRO A 127 -15.39 6.83 3.09
C PRO A 127 -14.19 6.83 2.16
N ARG A 128 -13.32 7.81 2.38
CA ARG A 128 -11.99 7.88 1.78
C ARG A 128 -10.99 8.15 2.89
N TYR A 129 -9.79 7.65 2.75
CA TYR A 129 -8.71 7.95 3.69
C TYR A 129 -7.75 8.94 3.05
N ASP A 130 -7.42 10.00 3.78
CA ASP A 130 -6.51 11.04 3.31
C ASP A 130 -5.13 10.81 3.93
N PHE A 131 -4.15 10.46 3.11
CA PHE A 131 -2.81 10.19 3.59
C PHE A 131 -2.00 11.46 3.88
N SER A 132 -2.48 12.62 3.49
CA SER A 132 -1.81 13.87 3.83
C SER A 132 -2.19 14.34 5.23
N GLU A 133 -3.37 13.96 5.70
CA GLU A 133 -3.88 14.39 7.00
C GLU A 133 -4.08 13.26 7.99
N GLY A 134 -4.09 12.02 7.52
CA GLY A 134 -4.25 10.87 8.38
C GLY A 134 -5.65 10.69 8.91
N LYS A 135 -6.65 10.94 8.10
CA LYS A 135 -8.03 10.83 8.57
C LYS A 135 -8.98 10.30 7.51
N GLU A 136 -10.07 9.71 7.97
CA GLU A 136 -11.16 9.25 7.14
C GLU A 136 -12.14 10.39 6.91
N VAL A 137 -12.60 10.53 5.67
CA VAL A 137 -13.56 11.56 5.28
C VAL A 137 -14.64 10.92 4.44
N TYR A 138 -15.88 11.22 4.73
CA TYR A 138 -17.01 10.75 3.93
C TYR A 138 -17.36 11.78 2.88
N VAL A 139 -17.51 11.32 1.66
CA VAL A 139 -17.84 12.18 0.52
C VAL A 139 -18.88 11.49 -0.35
N ASP A 140 -19.41 12.25 -1.31
CA ASP A 140 -20.34 11.68 -2.29
C ASP A 140 -19.65 10.55 -3.07
N GLU A 141 -20.39 9.48 -3.34
CA GLU A 141 -19.83 8.29 -3.99
C GLU A 141 -19.34 8.55 -5.42
N TYR A 142 -19.75 9.63 -6.02
CA TYR A 142 -19.30 10.02 -7.36
C TYR A 142 -18.16 11.03 -7.34
N SER A 143 -17.64 11.37 -6.16
CA SER A 143 -16.48 12.26 -6.04
C SER A 143 -15.25 11.62 -6.68
N PHE A 144 -14.29 12.45 -7.08
CA PHE A 144 -13.05 11.97 -7.66
C PHE A 144 -12.15 11.38 -6.59
N GLY A 145 -11.53 10.26 -6.91
CA GLY A 145 -10.62 9.61 -6.00
C GLY A 145 -9.74 8.62 -6.73
N ALA A 146 -9.10 7.79 -5.96
CA ALA A 146 -8.28 6.68 -6.43
C ALA A 146 -8.40 5.57 -5.40
N VAL A 147 -7.91 4.39 -5.73
CA VAL A 147 -7.94 3.28 -4.79
C VAL A 147 -6.61 2.54 -4.80
N ARG A 148 -6.14 2.20 -3.62
CA ARG A 148 -5.05 1.24 -3.43
C ARG A 148 -5.68 -0.03 -2.91
N CYS A 149 -5.74 -1.03 -3.75
CA CYS A 149 -6.37 -2.29 -3.37
C CYS A 149 -5.50 -3.08 -2.41
N CYS A 150 -6.14 -3.91 -1.63
CA CYS A 150 -5.45 -4.81 -0.72
C CYS A 150 -6.14 -6.17 -0.69
N ARG A 151 -5.46 -7.10 -0.08
CA ARG A 151 -6.02 -8.39 0.32
C ARG A 151 -5.31 -8.83 1.59
N LYS A 152 -6.00 -9.54 2.44
CA LYS A 152 -5.40 -10.00 3.66
C LYS A 152 -4.94 -11.44 3.48
N ALA A 153 -3.69 -11.70 3.83
CA ALA A 153 -3.17 -13.05 3.78
C ALA A 153 -3.89 -13.90 4.83
N PRO A 154 -4.19 -15.15 4.52
CA PRO A 154 -4.78 -16.02 5.54
C PRO A 154 -3.79 -16.17 6.68
N VAL A 155 -4.30 -16.14 7.89
CA VAL A 155 -3.48 -16.44 9.05
C VAL A 155 -3.01 -17.89 8.88
N GLN A 156 -1.70 -18.07 8.82
CA GLN A 156 -1.18 -19.43 8.81
C GLN A 156 -1.52 -20.04 10.14
N LYS A 157 -2.49 -20.91 10.10
CA LYS A 157 -2.72 -21.76 11.26
C LYS A 157 -1.49 -22.64 11.37
N VAL A 158 -0.77 -22.48 12.47
CA VAL A 158 0.22 -23.44 12.80
C VAL A 158 -0.49 -24.78 12.81
N ALA A 159 -0.08 -25.66 11.90
CA ALA A 159 -0.69 -26.94 11.82
C ALA A 159 -0.49 -27.63 13.16
N THR A 160 -1.53 -27.68 13.94
CA THR A 160 -1.50 -28.53 15.09
C THR A 160 -1.53 -29.96 14.57
N ARG A 161 -0.51 -30.70 14.89
CA ARG A 161 -0.55 -32.10 14.61
C ARG A 161 -1.85 -32.67 15.11
N PRO A 162 -2.55 -33.39 14.25
CA PRO A 162 -3.72 -34.09 14.75
C PRO A 162 -3.28 -35.01 15.87
N LYS A 163 -4.02 -34.95 16.95
CA LYS A 163 -3.73 -35.85 18.03
C LYS A 163 -3.98 -37.26 17.55
N ARG A 164 -2.98 -38.11 17.71
CA ARG A 164 -3.20 -39.48 17.45
C ARG A 164 -4.05 -40.03 18.55
N LYS A 165 -4.99 -40.81 18.19
CA LYS A 165 -5.73 -41.58 19.14
C LYS A 165 -4.95 -42.81 19.49
#